data_76e085a51c0f3573f3df612601abd704
#
_entry.id   76e085a51c0f3573f3df612601abd704
#
_cell.length_a   1.000
_cell.length_b   1.000
_cell.length_c   1.000
_cell.angle_alpha   90.00
_cell.angle_beta   90.00
_cell.angle_gamma   90.00
#
_symmetry.space_group_name_H-M   'P 1'
#
loop_
_entity.id
_entity.type
_entity.pdbx_description
1 polymer ?
#
loop_
_entity_poly.entity_id
_entity_poly.type
_entity_poly.pdbx_seq_one_letter_code
_entity_poly.pdbx_strand_id
1 'polypeptide(L)'
;MNPAYSNQATVDISLDLKCVQKIMVPGTSVKSSKEALRLSRIYPDVIYSTAGIHPHDSKSIIEDPSSWFEFQEIASSQECVAIGPCGLDYQRDFSEPDVQKEIFEKQLLLATSLGKAILIHERSAQQDVLDILDKFQNLPPVIIRSFMGTAEEAIKYLDRRFYISLTGYLCKDKSDTGVRRLLDNGTLPLDRLLVETDSPFMYPNTRASKLPQHVKTGITERSLLYLHRYCTFQRNEPCSLPAIVEMIAAFMKKSPDEVALATSFNALKLFGLS
;
A
#
# COMPACT_ATOMS: atom_id res chain seq x y z
N MET A 1 -10.86 4.05 -10.33
CA MET A 1 -11.19 2.94 -9.38
C MET A 1 -11.56 1.72 -10.19
N ASN A 2 -10.97 0.56 -9.90
CA ASN A 2 -11.39 -0.67 -10.55
C ASN A 2 -12.87 -0.95 -10.17
N PRO A 3 -13.79 -1.21 -11.13
CA PRO A 3 -15.21 -1.48 -10.85
C PRO A 3 -15.44 -2.58 -9.79
N ALA A 4 -14.45 -3.42 -9.55
CA ALA A 4 -14.49 -4.46 -8.51
C ALA A 4 -14.66 -3.91 -7.08
N TYR A 5 -14.32 -2.64 -6.81
CA TYR A 5 -14.39 -2.04 -5.46
C TYR A 5 -15.56 -1.09 -5.23
N SER A 6 -16.33 -0.80 -6.24
CA SER A 6 -17.56 0.00 -6.05
C SER A 6 -18.68 -0.80 -5.37
N ASN A 7 -18.40 -2.06 -4.99
CA ASN A 7 -19.43 -2.96 -4.50
C ASN A 7 -19.41 -3.03 -2.97
N GLN A 8 -20.48 -2.59 -2.35
CA GLN A 8 -20.74 -2.68 -0.91
C GLN A 8 -20.45 -4.08 -0.34
N ALA A 9 -20.72 -5.12 -1.12
CA ALA A 9 -20.49 -6.51 -0.72
C ALA A 9 -19.02 -6.82 -0.31
N THR A 10 -18.04 -6.14 -0.88
CA THR A 10 -16.62 -6.34 -0.49
C THR A 10 -16.33 -5.81 0.91
N VAL A 11 -16.90 -4.66 1.27
CA VAL A 11 -16.77 -4.07 2.61
C VAL A 11 -17.51 -4.95 3.62
N ASP A 12 -18.74 -5.33 3.32
CA ASP A 12 -19.57 -6.15 4.20
C ASP A 12 -18.91 -7.50 4.51
N ILE A 13 -18.36 -8.20 3.50
CA ILE A 13 -17.65 -9.48 3.70
C ILE A 13 -16.49 -9.32 4.69
N SER A 14 -15.67 -8.28 4.53
CA SER A 14 -14.50 -8.08 5.38
C SER A 14 -14.86 -7.74 6.82
N LEU A 15 -15.92 -6.96 7.03
CA LEU A 15 -16.42 -6.59 8.35
C LEU A 15 -17.14 -7.75 9.04
N ASP A 16 -17.98 -8.49 8.33
CA ASP A 16 -18.69 -9.64 8.86
C ASP A 16 -17.75 -10.74 9.37
N LEU A 17 -16.60 -10.93 8.68
CA LEU A 17 -15.60 -11.90 9.08
C LEU A 17 -14.78 -11.46 10.30
N LYS A 18 -14.88 -10.18 10.73
CA LYS A 18 -14.08 -9.61 11.82
C LYS A 18 -12.57 -9.84 11.68
N CYS A 19 -12.09 -9.99 10.44
CA CYS A 19 -10.67 -10.19 10.14
C CYS A 19 -9.95 -8.88 9.82
N VAL A 20 -10.71 -7.84 9.47
CA VAL A 20 -10.22 -6.49 9.19
C VAL A 20 -11.17 -5.49 9.87
N GLN A 21 -10.65 -4.65 10.72
CA GLN A 21 -11.46 -3.65 11.44
C GLN A 21 -11.50 -2.30 10.73
N LYS A 22 -10.42 -1.95 10.02
CA LYS A 22 -10.27 -0.68 9.32
C LYS A 22 -9.74 -0.94 7.92
N ILE A 23 -10.24 -0.19 6.96
CA ILE A 23 -9.86 -0.31 5.54
C ILE A 23 -9.45 1.07 5.04
N MET A 24 -8.26 1.16 4.46
CA MET A 24 -7.82 2.34 3.73
C MET A 24 -8.08 2.14 2.23
N VAL A 25 -8.87 3.01 1.63
CA VAL A 25 -9.21 2.98 0.21
C VAL A 25 -8.34 4.00 -0.53
N PRO A 26 -7.42 3.57 -1.39
CA PRO A 26 -6.54 4.49 -2.10
C PRO A 26 -7.24 5.16 -3.28
N GLY A 27 -7.13 6.49 -3.36
CA GLY A 27 -7.41 7.25 -4.57
C GLY A 27 -6.18 7.29 -5.47
N THR A 28 -6.34 6.95 -6.75
CA THR A 28 -5.26 6.88 -7.75
C THR A 28 -5.42 7.90 -8.89
N SER A 29 -6.48 8.68 -8.84
CA SER A 29 -6.85 9.79 -9.73
C SER A 29 -7.75 10.74 -8.96
N VAL A 30 -8.05 11.92 -9.48
CA VAL A 30 -9.04 12.83 -8.89
C VAL A 30 -10.38 12.13 -8.69
N LYS A 31 -10.87 11.47 -9.73
CA LYS A 31 -12.13 10.73 -9.71
C LYS A 31 -12.16 9.63 -8.65
N SER A 32 -11.13 8.79 -8.58
CA SER A 32 -11.08 7.70 -7.60
C SER A 32 -10.84 8.21 -6.18
N SER A 33 -10.10 9.31 -6.00
CA SER A 33 -9.93 9.97 -4.71
C SER A 33 -11.25 10.52 -4.17
N LYS A 34 -12.06 11.12 -5.03
CA LYS A 34 -13.42 11.57 -4.69
C LYS A 34 -14.32 10.42 -4.25
N GLU A 35 -14.26 9.29 -4.96
CA GLU A 35 -15.05 8.11 -4.60
C GLU A 35 -14.55 7.46 -3.29
N ALA A 36 -13.23 7.40 -3.07
CA ALA A 36 -12.67 6.93 -1.81
C ALA A 36 -13.11 7.81 -0.63
N LEU A 37 -13.11 9.14 -0.79
CA LEU A 37 -13.62 10.08 0.19
C LEU A 37 -15.12 9.90 0.44
N ARG A 38 -15.92 9.67 -0.61
CA ARG A 38 -17.35 9.37 -0.45
C ARG A 38 -17.58 8.10 0.39
N LEU A 39 -16.80 7.05 0.14
CA LEU A 39 -16.89 5.80 0.91
C LEU A 39 -16.51 6.01 2.38
N SER A 40 -15.47 6.78 2.68
CA SER A 40 -15.07 7.06 4.06
C SER A 40 -16.15 7.81 4.86
N ARG A 41 -16.92 8.67 4.20
CA ARG A 41 -18.06 9.37 4.79
C ARG A 41 -19.30 8.49 5.02
N ILE A 42 -19.45 7.44 4.20
CA ILE A 42 -20.55 6.45 4.39
C ILE A 42 -20.23 5.49 5.55
N TYR A 43 -18.96 5.16 5.74
CA TYR A 43 -18.50 4.22 6.76
C TYR A 43 -17.46 4.88 7.68
N PRO A 44 -17.87 5.86 8.51
CA PRO A 44 -16.95 6.57 9.40
C PRO A 44 -16.29 5.58 10.38
N ASP A 45 -15.03 5.85 10.74
CA ASP A 45 -14.19 5.04 11.64
C ASP A 45 -13.86 3.62 11.15
N VAL A 46 -14.40 3.21 10.01
CA VAL A 46 -14.16 1.91 9.36
C VAL A 46 -13.37 2.09 8.07
N ILE A 47 -13.81 3.02 7.21
CA ILE A 47 -13.14 3.32 5.95
C ILE A 47 -12.46 4.68 6.04
N TYR A 48 -11.21 4.70 5.67
CA TYR A 48 -10.39 5.90 5.50
C TYR A 48 -10.00 6.02 4.04
N SER A 49 -9.87 7.25 3.55
CA SER A 49 -9.47 7.50 2.17
C SER A 49 -8.05 8.02 2.08
N THR A 50 -7.42 7.81 0.93
CA THR A 50 -6.25 8.58 0.53
C THR A 50 -6.53 9.30 -0.78
N ALA A 51 -5.85 10.41 -1.02
CA ALA A 51 -5.94 11.13 -2.28
C ALA A 51 -4.60 11.08 -3.00
N GLY A 52 -4.59 10.59 -4.24
CA GLY A 52 -3.38 10.44 -5.03
C GLY A 52 -3.63 10.57 -6.53
N ILE A 53 -2.61 11.07 -7.21
CA ILE A 53 -2.45 10.97 -8.65
C ILE A 53 -1.35 9.95 -8.90
N HIS A 54 -1.75 8.74 -9.26
CA HIS A 54 -0.83 7.65 -9.56
C HIS A 54 0.06 8.01 -10.76
N PRO A 55 1.31 7.54 -10.85
CA PRO A 55 2.16 7.81 -12.04
C PRO A 55 1.46 7.52 -13.37
N HIS A 56 0.60 6.51 -13.42
CA HIS A 56 -0.15 6.18 -14.63
C HIS A 56 -1.20 7.23 -15.04
N ASP A 57 -1.62 8.10 -14.12
CA ASP A 57 -2.64 9.13 -14.35
C ASP A 57 -2.07 10.56 -14.33
N SER A 58 -0.76 10.71 -14.20
CA SER A 58 -0.10 12.03 -14.06
C SER A 58 -0.42 12.98 -15.21
N LYS A 59 -0.53 12.46 -16.44
CA LYS A 59 -0.88 13.28 -17.63
C LYS A 59 -2.26 13.94 -17.52
N SER A 60 -3.20 13.36 -16.79
CA SER A 60 -4.57 13.91 -16.65
C SER A 60 -4.56 15.31 -16.02
N ILE A 61 -3.62 15.57 -15.10
CA ILE A 61 -3.44 16.88 -14.46
C ILE A 61 -2.83 17.91 -15.42
N ILE A 62 -2.01 17.47 -16.38
CA ILE A 62 -1.46 18.35 -17.42
C ILE A 62 -2.51 18.66 -18.46
N GLU A 63 -3.35 17.68 -18.82
CA GLU A 63 -4.44 17.84 -19.79
C GLU A 63 -5.58 18.71 -19.24
N ASP A 64 -5.87 18.60 -17.93
CA ASP A 64 -6.85 19.44 -17.23
C ASP A 64 -6.26 19.99 -15.92
N PRO A 65 -5.53 21.13 -15.97
CA PRO A 65 -4.95 21.75 -14.77
C PRO A 65 -5.99 22.18 -13.72
N SER A 66 -7.25 22.39 -14.11
CA SER A 66 -8.31 22.77 -13.17
C SER A 66 -8.64 21.66 -12.18
N SER A 67 -8.44 20.40 -12.57
CA SER A 67 -8.66 19.22 -11.72
C SER A 67 -7.72 19.17 -10.52
N TRP A 68 -6.59 19.90 -10.56
CA TRP A 68 -5.68 20.01 -9.40
C TRP A 68 -6.33 20.71 -8.21
N PHE A 69 -7.20 21.69 -8.43
CA PHE A 69 -7.94 22.35 -7.33
C PHE A 69 -8.91 21.38 -6.65
N GLU A 70 -9.66 20.61 -7.43
CA GLU A 70 -10.54 19.56 -6.88
C GLU A 70 -9.73 18.52 -6.10
N PHE A 71 -8.56 18.12 -6.62
CA PHE A 71 -7.66 17.22 -5.91
C PHE A 71 -7.21 17.78 -4.56
N GLN A 72 -6.83 19.06 -4.49
CA GLN A 72 -6.42 19.72 -3.24
C GLN A 72 -7.57 19.76 -2.22
N GLU A 73 -8.80 20.01 -2.65
CA GLU A 73 -9.98 19.99 -1.76
C GLU A 73 -10.20 18.59 -1.17
N ILE A 74 -10.12 17.53 -2.00
CA ILE A 74 -10.22 16.14 -1.54
C ILE A 74 -9.10 15.81 -0.55
N ALA A 75 -7.87 16.15 -0.90
CA ALA A 75 -6.68 15.91 -0.08
C ALA A 75 -6.73 16.62 1.28
N SER A 76 -7.37 17.79 1.36
CA SER A 76 -7.52 18.59 2.58
C SER A 76 -8.61 18.05 3.53
N SER A 77 -9.49 17.16 3.06
CA SER A 77 -10.58 16.61 3.87
C SER A 77 -10.04 15.82 5.06
N GLN A 78 -10.74 15.87 6.19
CA GLN A 78 -10.33 15.18 7.42
C GLN A 78 -10.27 13.66 7.25
N GLU A 79 -11.18 13.09 6.48
CA GLU A 79 -11.28 11.66 6.22
C GLU A 79 -10.19 11.15 5.23
N CYS A 80 -9.48 12.07 4.57
CA CYS A 80 -8.31 11.76 3.75
C CYS A 80 -7.07 11.71 4.65
N VAL A 81 -6.57 10.52 4.97
CA VAL A 81 -5.51 10.31 5.98
C VAL A 81 -4.11 10.30 5.41
N ALA A 82 -3.95 10.24 4.08
CA ALA A 82 -2.64 10.26 3.42
C ALA A 82 -2.73 10.80 1.99
N ILE A 83 -1.61 11.27 1.47
CA ILE A 83 -1.44 11.64 0.06
C ILE A 83 -0.77 10.48 -0.67
N GLY A 84 -1.38 10.06 -1.77
CA GLY A 84 -0.93 8.95 -2.58
C GLY A 84 -2.03 7.89 -2.81
N PRO A 85 -1.71 6.83 -3.60
CA PRO A 85 -0.41 6.53 -4.22
C PRO A 85 0.03 7.59 -5.24
N CYS A 86 1.21 8.15 -5.01
CA CYS A 86 1.94 9.01 -5.93
C CYS A 86 3.32 8.38 -6.19
N GLY A 87 4.16 8.95 -7.02
CA GLY A 87 5.51 8.44 -7.27
C GLY A 87 5.81 8.22 -8.74
N LEU A 88 6.62 7.20 -9.04
CA LEU A 88 7.14 6.95 -10.40
C LEU A 88 7.01 5.47 -10.79
N ASP A 89 6.59 5.22 -12.04
CA ASP A 89 6.56 3.89 -12.66
C ASP A 89 7.14 3.99 -14.07
N TYR A 90 8.38 3.54 -14.25
CA TYR A 90 9.05 3.53 -15.56
C TYR A 90 8.88 2.21 -16.31
N GLN A 91 8.16 1.26 -15.72
CA GLN A 91 7.88 0.00 -16.40
C GLN A 91 6.64 0.08 -17.29
N ARG A 92 5.78 1.11 -17.04
CA ARG A 92 4.53 1.30 -17.78
C ARG A 92 4.47 2.72 -18.34
N ASP A 93 4.33 2.81 -19.65
CA ASP A 93 4.35 4.05 -20.43
C ASP A 93 2.93 4.65 -20.56
N PHE A 94 2.32 5.01 -19.41
CA PHE A 94 1.02 5.70 -19.40
C PHE A 94 1.14 7.22 -19.32
N SER A 95 2.20 7.70 -18.71
CA SER A 95 2.57 9.12 -18.64
C SER A 95 4.08 9.22 -18.77
N GLU A 96 4.55 10.26 -19.46
CA GLU A 96 5.99 10.52 -19.64
C GLU A 96 6.71 10.68 -18.29
N PRO A 97 7.96 10.21 -18.16
CA PRO A 97 8.73 10.29 -16.90
C PRO A 97 8.81 11.69 -16.31
N ASP A 98 9.01 12.72 -17.13
CA ASP A 98 9.11 14.09 -16.65
C ASP A 98 7.76 14.60 -16.11
N VAL A 99 6.66 14.22 -16.74
CA VAL A 99 5.31 14.50 -16.24
C VAL A 99 5.05 13.79 -14.91
N GLN A 100 5.47 12.53 -14.81
CA GLN A 100 5.35 11.80 -13.54
C GLN A 100 6.14 12.50 -12.41
N LYS A 101 7.38 12.94 -12.68
CA LYS A 101 8.22 13.68 -11.72
C LYS A 101 7.58 14.99 -11.27
N GLU A 102 7.08 15.79 -12.21
CA GLU A 102 6.40 17.06 -11.91
C GLU A 102 5.20 16.84 -10.98
N ILE A 103 4.32 15.90 -11.32
CA ILE A 103 3.11 15.64 -10.53
C ILE A 103 3.46 14.98 -9.19
N PHE A 104 4.53 14.18 -9.13
CA PHE A 104 5.02 13.63 -7.86
C PHE A 104 5.51 14.74 -6.93
N GLU A 105 6.35 15.67 -7.41
CA GLU A 105 6.83 16.80 -6.61
C GLU A 105 5.69 17.70 -6.12
N LYS A 106 4.67 17.99 -6.95
CA LYS A 106 3.47 18.71 -6.54
C LYS A 106 2.73 18.03 -5.39
N GLN A 107 2.62 16.71 -5.42
CA GLN A 107 1.95 15.95 -4.35
C GLN A 107 2.79 15.91 -3.07
N LEU A 108 4.11 15.86 -3.15
CA LEU A 108 5.00 15.96 -1.98
C LEU A 108 4.87 17.33 -1.30
N LEU A 109 4.83 18.42 -2.06
CA LEU A 109 4.58 19.76 -1.53
C LEU A 109 3.24 19.85 -0.82
N LEU A 110 2.17 19.31 -1.43
CA LEU A 110 0.85 19.28 -0.83
C LEU A 110 0.82 18.45 0.46
N ALA A 111 1.41 17.25 0.44
CA ALA A 111 1.48 16.38 1.62
C ALA A 111 2.22 17.06 2.79
N THR A 112 3.33 17.74 2.49
CA THR A 112 4.13 18.49 3.46
C THR A 112 3.31 19.65 4.05
N SER A 113 2.59 20.40 3.22
CA SER A 113 1.74 21.51 3.67
C SER A 113 0.58 21.06 4.55
N LEU A 114 0.03 19.87 4.29
CA LEU A 114 -1.08 19.29 5.04
C LEU A 114 -0.63 18.45 6.24
N GLY A 115 0.66 18.14 6.37
CA GLY A 115 1.21 17.27 7.41
C GLY A 115 0.72 15.82 7.31
N LYS A 116 0.33 15.36 6.10
CA LYS A 116 -0.25 14.02 5.87
C LYS A 116 0.80 13.04 5.38
N ALA A 117 0.73 11.79 5.86
CA ALA A 117 1.60 10.70 5.41
C ALA A 117 1.57 10.54 3.88
N ILE A 118 2.68 10.06 3.32
CA ILE A 118 2.87 9.92 1.87
C ILE A 118 2.97 8.45 1.49
N LEU A 119 2.10 8.01 0.58
CA LEU A 119 2.13 6.68 0.00
C LEU A 119 2.81 6.73 -1.36
N ILE A 120 3.98 6.11 -1.48
CA ILE A 120 4.76 6.11 -2.72
C ILE A 120 4.62 4.79 -3.44
N HIS A 121 4.22 4.87 -4.70
CA HIS A 121 4.37 3.81 -5.68
C HIS A 121 5.70 4.02 -6.43
N GLU A 122 6.59 3.03 -6.35
CA GLU A 122 7.85 3.04 -7.05
C GLU A 122 8.00 1.77 -7.89
N ARG A 123 8.33 1.92 -9.15
CA ARG A 123 8.62 0.80 -10.02
C ARG A 123 9.67 1.16 -11.06
N SER A 124 10.84 0.49 -10.97
CA SER A 124 12.00 0.71 -11.86
C SER A 124 12.46 2.18 -11.91
N ALA A 125 12.27 2.94 -10.82
CA ALA A 125 12.52 4.38 -10.74
C ALA A 125 13.16 4.81 -9.41
N GLN A 126 13.76 3.88 -8.65
CA GLN A 126 14.22 4.13 -7.29
C GLN A 126 15.13 5.35 -7.18
N GLN A 127 16.13 5.50 -8.09
CA GLN A 127 17.07 6.60 -7.99
C GLN A 127 16.37 7.95 -8.11
N ASP A 128 15.50 8.11 -9.11
CA ASP A 128 14.76 9.36 -9.31
C ASP A 128 13.79 9.65 -8.15
N VAL A 129 13.17 8.60 -7.57
CA VAL A 129 12.34 8.77 -6.37
C VAL A 129 13.17 9.28 -5.20
N LEU A 130 14.35 8.70 -4.96
CA LEU A 130 15.25 9.16 -3.88
C LEU A 130 15.75 10.57 -4.13
N ASP A 131 16.18 10.89 -5.34
CA ASP A 131 16.69 12.23 -5.72
C ASP A 131 15.60 13.31 -5.54
N ILE A 132 14.34 12.97 -5.82
CA ILE A 132 13.22 13.89 -5.58
C ILE A 132 12.95 14.04 -4.08
N LEU A 133 12.88 12.94 -3.33
CA LEU A 133 12.63 12.98 -1.88
C LEU A 133 13.73 13.73 -1.12
N ASP A 134 14.99 13.58 -1.53
CA ASP A 134 16.14 14.23 -0.90
C ASP A 134 16.17 15.76 -1.10
N LYS A 135 15.32 16.32 -1.99
CA LYS A 135 15.11 17.78 -2.10
C LYS A 135 14.31 18.36 -0.92
N PHE A 136 13.60 17.52 -0.15
CA PHE A 136 12.72 17.95 0.92
C PHE A 136 13.34 17.67 2.28
N GLN A 137 13.49 18.71 3.11
CA GLN A 137 14.13 18.60 4.43
C GLN A 137 13.22 17.98 5.51
N ASN A 138 11.91 18.20 5.44
CA ASN A 138 10.95 17.84 6.47
C ASN A 138 9.71 17.16 5.87
N LEU A 139 9.89 15.95 5.31
CA LEU A 139 8.76 15.17 4.82
C LEU A 139 7.94 14.61 5.99
N PRO A 140 6.61 14.58 5.88
CA PRO A 140 5.77 13.72 6.70
C PRO A 140 6.20 12.25 6.56
N PRO A 141 5.64 11.32 7.37
CA PRO A 141 5.97 9.91 7.23
C PRO A 141 5.81 9.41 5.79
N VAL A 142 6.85 8.75 5.27
CA VAL A 142 6.89 8.21 3.90
C VAL A 142 6.76 6.69 3.96
N ILE A 143 5.86 6.15 3.14
CA ILE A 143 5.62 4.72 3.00
C ILE A 143 5.84 4.32 1.54
N ILE A 144 6.80 3.41 1.32
CA ILE A 144 6.97 2.75 0.02
C ILE A 144 5.97 1.58 -0.02
N ARG A 145 4.89 1.76 -0.78
CA ARG A 145 3.79 0.79 -0.81
C ARG A 145 4.04 -0.34 -1.80
N SER A 146 3.48 -1.51 -1.48
CA SER A 146 3.53 -2.70 -2.34
C SER A 146 4.95 -2.98 -2.84
N PHE A 147 5.92 -2.92 -1.93
CA PHE A 147 7.33 -3.05 -2.29
C PHE A 147 7.63 -4.44 -2.90
N MET A 148 8.32 -4.42 -4.04
CA MET A 148 8.65 -5.61 -4.82
C MET A 148 10.12 -5.67 -5.21
N GLY A 149 10.92 -4.74 -4.70
CA GLY A 149 12.34 -4.60 -5.02
C GLY A 149 13.24 -5.57 -4.27
N THR A 150 14.53 -5.31 -4.34
CA THR A 150 15.58 -6.08 -3.69
C THR A 150 15.82 -5.63 -2.25
N ALA A 151 16.56 -6.47 -1.51
CA ALA A 151 17.00 -6.13 -0.16
C ALA A 151 17.88 -4.86 -0.15
N GLU A 152 18.73 -4.69 -1.15
CA GLU A 152 19.61 -3.51 -1.29
C GLU A 152 18.81 -2.23 -1.56
N GLU A 153 17.77 -2.32 -2.39
CA GLU A 153 16.86 -1.21 -2.63
C GLU A 153 16.07 -0.83 -1.37
N ALA A 154 15.62 -1.82 -0.59
CA ALA A 154 14.91 -1.58 0.66
C ALA A 154 15.78 -0.87 1.70
N ILE A 155 17.07 -1.24 1.82
CA ILE A 155 18.01 -0.61 2.75
C ILE A 155 18.09 0.91 2.50
N LYS A 156 18.14 1.35 1.25
CA LYS A 156 18.19 2.78 0.91
C LYS A 156 16.97 3.57 1.42
N TYR A 157 15.80 2.95 1.45
CA TYR A 157 14.60 3.54 2.04
C TYR A 157 14.62 3.49 3.56
N LEU A 158 15.07 2.38 4.15
CA LEU A 158 15.16 2.20 5.60
C LEU A 158 16.17 3.15 6.24
N ASP A 159 17.31 3.43 5.58
CA ASP A 159 18.32 4.39 6.02
C ASP A 159 17.75 5.81 6.15
N ARG A 160 16.73 6.14 5.35
CA ARG A 160 15.95 7.38 5.43
C ARG A 160 14.78 7.30 6.43
N ARG A 161 14.67 6.21 7.18
CA ARG A 161 13.60 5.94 8.13
C ARG A 161 12.20 5.85 7.51
N PHE A 162 12.12 5.54 6.23
CA PHE A 162 10.86 5.30 5.56
C PHE A 162 10.26 3.95 5.99
N TYR A 163 8.97 3.79 5.76
CA TYR A 163 8.25 2.55 6.00
C TYR A 163 8.12 1.77 4.70
N ILE A 164 8.06 0.46 4.81
CA ILE A 164 7.87 -0.44 3.67
C ILE A 164 6.61 -1.26 3.91
N SER A 165 5.73 -1.29 2.91
CA SER A 165 4.53 -2.10 2.94
C SER A 165 4.68 -3.32 2.03
N LEU A 166 4.29 -4.49 2.55
CA LEU A 166 4.36 -5.77 1.85
C LEU A 166 2.98 -6.33 1.58
N THR A 167 2.88 -7.12 0.50
CA THR A 167 1.64 -7.70 -0.01
C THR A 167 1.74 -9.21 -0.21
N GLY A 168 0.70 -9.81 -0.77
CA GLY A 168 0.73 -11.19 -1.28
C GLY A 168 1.77 -11.45 -2.38
N TYR A 169 2.51 -10.43 -2.82
CA TYR A 169 3.67 -10.60 -3.72
C TYR A 169 4.72 -11.57 -3.17
N LEU A 170 4.81 -11.73 -1.85
CA LEU A 170 5.63 -12.75 -1.20
C LEU A 170 5.51 -14.14 -1.82
N CYS A 171 4.34 -14.50 -2.34
CA CYS A 171 4.13 -15.76 -3.03
C CYS A 171 4.74 -15.81 -4.42
N LYS A 172 4.93 -14.66 -5.06
CA LYS A 172 5.48 -14.51 -6.42
C LYS A 172 6.99 -14.32 -6.44
N ASP A 173 7.55 -13.75 -5.37
CA ASP A 173 8.98 -13.53 -5.23
C ASP A 173 9.72 -14.89 -5.30
N LYS A 174 10.63 -14.98 -6.24
CA LYS A 174 11.45 -16.18 -6.49
C LYS A 174 12.94 -15.91 -6.34
N SER A 175 13.27 -14.65 -6.08
CA SER A 175 14.66 -14.21 -5.99
C SER A 175 15.24 -14.48 -4.61
N ASP A 176 16.53 -14.72 -4.57
CA ASP A 176 17.28 -14.80 -3.31
C ASP A 176 17.66 -13.41 -2.78
N THR A 177 17.27 -12.34 -3.49
CA THR A 177 17.59 -10.94 -3.18
C THR A 177 16.39 -10.09 -2.92
N GLY A 178 15.17 -10.62 -3.10
CA GLY A 178 13.91 -9.88 -3.02
C GLY A 178 13.33 -9.76 -1.61
N VAL A 179 12.01 -9.56 -1.57
CA VAL A 179 11.27 -9.27 -0.31
C VAL A 179 11.33 -10.40 0.71
N ARG A 180 11.45 -11.67 0.29
CA ARG A 180 11.62 -12.80 1.22
C ARG A 180 12.92 -12.69 2.00
N ARG A 181 14.00 -12.32 1.33
CA ARG A 181 15.31 -12.13 1.97
C ARG A 181 15.29 -11.02 3.01
N LEU A 182 14.54 -9.93 2.75
CA LEU A 182 14.36 -8.85 3.74
C LEU A 182 13.80 -9.34 5.07
N LEU A 183 12.88 -10.30 4.98
CA LEU A 183 12.22 -10.88 6.17
C LEU A 183 13.10 -11.93 6.84
N ASP A 184 13.67 -12.85 6.06
CA ASP A 184 14.48 -13.97 6.55
C ASP A 184 15.73 -13.52 7.30
N ASN A 185 16.39 -12.46 6.84
CA ASN A 185 17.63 -11.95 7.44
C ASN A 185 17.43 -10.81 8.44
N GLY A 186 16.17 -10.41 8.68
CA GLY A 186 15.84 -9.36 9.63
C GLY A 186 16.21 -7.93 9.19
N THR A 187 16.46 -7.71 7.90
CA THR A 187 16.76 -6.37 7.36
C THR A 187 15.60 -5.40 7.52
N LEU A 188 14.35 -5.89 7.39
CA LEU A 188 13.15 -5.08 7.59
C LEU A 188 12.64 -5.23 9.02
N PRO A 189 12.84 -4.22 9.89
CA PRO A 189 12.38 -4.28 11.26
C PRO A 189 10.86 -4.06 11.36
N LEU A 190 10.24 -4.65 12.40
CA LEU A 190 8.79 -4.56 12.59
C LEU A 190 8.26 -3.14 12.73
N ASP A 191 9.02 -2.24 13.32
CA ASP A 191 8.64 -0.82 13.50
C ASP A 191 8.71 0.00 12.22
N ARG A 192 9.13 -0.61 11.10
CA ARG A 192 9.14 -0.01 9.75
C ARG A 192 8.28 -0.80 8.74
N LEU A 193 7.63 -1.86 9.20
CA LEU A 193 6.81 -2.72 8.36
C LEU A 193 5.35 -2.30 8.41
N LEU A 194 4.71 -2.27 7.24
CA LEU A 194 3.27 -2.26 7.04
C LEU A 194 2.84 -3.47 6.20
N VAL A 195 1.58 -3.84 6.31
CA VAL A 195 0.99 -4.92 5.53
C VAL A 195 -0.24 -4.40 4.80
N GLU A 196 -0.34 -4.71 3.52
CA GLU A 196 -1.48 -4.35 2.69
C GLU A 196 -1.92 -5.52 1.81
N THR A 197 -3.17 -5.53 1.39
CA THR A 197 -3.67 -6.55 0.46
C THR A 197 -3.46 -6.16 -1.00
N ASP A 198 -3.42 -4.87 -1.29
CA ASP A 198 -3.45 -4.30 -2.65
C ASP A 198 -4.59 -4.87 -3.50
N SER A 199 -5.69 -5.17 -2.83
CA SER A 199 -6.88 -5.74 -3.49
C SER A 199 -7.43 -4.79 -4.56
N PRO A 200 -7.88 -5.30 -5.73
CA PRO A 200 -8.12 -6.68 -6.16
C PRO A 200 -6.87 -7.43 -6.65
N PHE A 201 -5.72 -6.82 -6.58
CA PHE A 201 -4.44 -7.38 -7.03
C PHE A 201 -3.76 -8.19 -5.91
N MET A 202 -2.55 -8.64 -6.16
CA MET A 202 -1.64 -9.25 -5.18
C MET A 202 -2.23 -10.39 -4.36
N TYR A 203 -3.13 -11.20 -4.97
CA TYR A 203 -3.65 -12.40 -4.33
C TYR A 203 -2.52 -13.26 -3.76
N PRO A 204 -2.55 -13.61 -2.45
CA PRO A 204 -1.53 -14.42 -1.82
C PRO A 204 -1.72 -15.89 -2.20
N ASN A 205 -1.04 -16.32 -3.26
CA ASN A 205 -1.11 -17.71 -3.75
C ASN A 205 -0.35 -18.66 -2.82
N THR A 206 -1.01 -19.15 -1.79
CA THR A 206 -0.46 -20.08 -0.79
C THR A 206 -0.06 -21.44 -1.38
N ARG A 207 -0.54 -21.77 -2.59
CA ARG A 207 -0.20 -23.01 -3.33
C ARG A 207 1.00 -22.82 -4.26
N ALA A 208 1.64 -21.64 -4.28
CA ALA A 208 2.82 -21.41 -5.14
C ALA A 208 3.89 -22.46 -4.87
N SER A 209 4.42 -23.06 -5.94
CA SER A 209 5.38 -24.19 -5.85
C SER A 209 6.67 -23.82 -5.12
N LYS A 210 7.11 -22.58 -5.25
CA LYS A 210 8.33 -22.05 -4.62
C LYS A 210 8.11 -21.41 -3.25
N LEU A 211 6.88 -21.43 -2.71
CA LEU A 211 6.65 -20.99 -1.32
C LEU A 211 7.21 -22.08 -0.38
N PRO A 212 8.09 -21.72 0.58
CA PRO A 212 8.67 -22.67 1.52
C PRO A 212 7.61 -23.43 2.32
N GLN A 213 7.89 -24.69 2.68
CA GLN A 213 6.93 -25.53 3.38
C GLN A 213 6.57 -24.96 4.76
N HIS A 214 7.56 -24.45 5.50
CA HIS A 214 7.31 -23.85 6.82
C HIS A 214 6.36 -22.65 6.75
N VAL A 215 6.40 -21.87 5.66
CA VAL A 215 5.48 -20.76 5.44
C VAL A 215 4.07 -21.29 5.14
N LYS A 216 3.96 -22.32 4.29
CA LYS A 216 2.65 -22.95 3.98
C LYS A 216 1.98 -23.50 5.24
N THR A 217 2.74 -24.16 6.10
CA THR A 217 2.21 -24.75 7.34
C THR A 217 1.97 -23.72 8.45
N GLY A 218 2.55 -22.52 8.33
CA GLY A 218 2.32 -21.40 9.24
C GLY A 218 1.01 -20.66 9.02
N ILE A 219 0.30 -20.93 7.88
CA ILE A 219 -0.98 -20.30 7.58
C ILE A 219 -2.09 -21.10 8.24
N THR A 220 -2.94 -20.42 9.02
CA THR A 220 -4.04 -21.06 9.74
C THR A 220 -5.14 -21.55 8.80
N GLU A 221 -5.88 -22.58 9.22
CA GLU A 221 -7.05 -23.09 8.48
C GLU A 221 -8.10 -21.98 8.27
N ARG A 222 -8.26 -21.08 9.25
CA ARG A 222 -9.18 -19.95 9.15
C ARG A 222 -8.79 -19.00 8.01
N SER A 223 -7.52 -18.63 7.91
CA SER A 223 -7.01 -17.77 6.84
C SER A 223 -7.13 -18.43 5.47
N LEU A 224 -6.85 -19.74 5.39
CA LEU A 224 -7.04 -20.51 4.17
C LEU A 224 -8.51 -20.57 3.76
N LEU A 225 -9.43 -20.74 4.72
CA LEU A 225 -10.87 -20.73 4.45
C LEU A 225 -11.33 -19.40 3.84
N TYR A 226 -10.85 -18.27 4.39
CA TYR A 226 -11.18 -16.96 3.85
C TYR A 226 -10.66 -16.76 2.42
N LEU A 227 -9.40 -17.16 2.18
CA LEU A 227 -8.83 -17.11 0.83
C LEU A 227 -9.62 -17.94 -0.18
N HIS A 228 -10.01 -19.16 0.18
CA HIS A 228 -10.68 -20.06 -0.74
C HIS A 228 -12.15 -19.69 -0.98
N ARG A 229 -12.80 -19.08 0.00
CA ARG A 229 -14.23 -18.75 -0.08
C ARG A 229 -14.48 -17.40 -0.73
N TYR A 230 -13.65 -16.39 -0.45
CA TYR A 230 -13.91 -14.99 -0.81
C TYR A 230 -12.94 -14.40 -1.81
N CYS A 231 -11.76 -15.01 -1.98
CA CYS A 231 -10.75 -14.52 -2.90
C CYS A 231 -10.56 -15.49 -4.07
N THR A 232 -10.15 -14.95 -5.21
CA THR A 232 -9.70 -15.75 -6.36
C THR A 232 -8.35 -15.24 -6.85
N PHE A 233 -7.69 -16.02 -7.70
CA PHE A 233 -6.43 -15.57 -8.31
C PHE A 233 -6.60 -14.26 -9.12
N GLN A 234 -7.78 -14.02 -9.64
CA GLN A 234 -8.12 -12.83 -10.44
C GLN A 234 -8.66 -11.67 -9.58
N ARG A 235 -9.11 -11.96 -8.36
CA ARG A 235 -9.71 -10.98 -7.46
C ARG A 235 -9.33 -11.28 -6.02
N ASN A 236 -8.41 -10.48 -5.50
CA ASN A 236 -8.09 -10.44 -4.07
C ASN A 236 -9.11 -9.59 -3.31
N GLU A 237 -9.26 -9.85 -2.01
CA GLU A 237 -10.17 -9.12 -1.12
C GLU A 237 -9.44 -8.72 0.17
N PRO A 238 -9.89 -7.69 0.91
CA PRO A 238 -9.27 -7.28 2.17
C PRO A 238 -9.19 -8.40 3.21
N CYS A 239 -10.09 -9.36 3.20
CA CYS A 239 -10.08 -10.52 4.11
C CYS A 239 -8.90 -11.48 3.88
N SER A 240 -8.07 -11.25 2.87
CA SER A 240 -6.79 -11.96 2.69
C SER A 240 -5.66 -11.48 3.61
N LEU A 241 -5.84 -10.34 4.30
CA LEU A 241 -4.82 -9.72 5.14
C LEU A 241 -4.23 -10.65 6.20
N PRO A 242 -5.02 -11.44 6.95
CA PRO A 242 -4.48 -12.37 7.94
C PRO A 242 -3.50 -13.37 7.34
N ALA A 243 -3.80 -13.94 6.17
CA ALA A 243 -2.88 -14.88 5.52
C ALA A 243 -1.55 -14.23 5.11
N ILE A 244 -1.56 -12.95 4.71
CA ILE A 244 -0.34 -12.19 4.39
C ILE A 244 0.47 -11.96 5.67
N VAL A 245 -0.17 -11.59 6.78
CA VAL A 245 0.47 -11.41 8.09
C VAL A 245 1.11 -12.73 8.56
N GLU A 246 0.40 -13.84 8.48
CA GLU A 246 0.90 -15.17 8.87
C GLU A 246 2.11 -15.59 8.01
N MET A 247 2.11 -15.30 6.70
CA MET A 247 3.26 -15.55 5.84
C MET A 247 4.47 -14.69 6.23
N ILE A 248 4.26 -13.40 6.47
CA ILE A 248 5.34 -12.50 6.93
C ILE A 248 5.92 -13.02 8.25
N ALA A 249 5.07 -13.37 9.20
CA ALA A 249 5.48 -13.92 10.49
C ALA A 249 6.34 -15.18 10.33
N ALA A 250 5.92 -16.10 9.46
CA ALA A 250 6.68 -17.32 9.19
C ALA A 250 8.07 -17.04 8.58
N PHE A 251 8.19 -16.10 7.63
CA PHE A 251 9.49 -15.67 7.11
C PHE A 251 10.35 -15.01 8.19
N MET A 252 9.77 -14.15 9.03
CA MET A 252 10.49 -13.47 10.11
C MET A 252 10.78 -14.36 11.31
N LYS A 253 10.28 -15.59 11.35
CA LYS A 253 10.36 -16.52 12.50
C LYS A 253 9.77 -15.91 13.78
N LYS A 254 8.65 -15.18 13.62
CA LYS A 254 7.91 -14.50 14.68
C LYS A 254 6.50 -15.08 14.81
N SER A 255 5.80 -14.75 15.90
CA SER A 255 4.38 -15.09 15.99
C SER A 255 3.52 -14.20 15.09
N PRO A 256 2.41 -14.70 14.51
CA PRO A 256 1.47 -13.89 13.78
C PRO A 256 0.92 -12.71 14.59
N ASP A 257 0.69 -12.90 15.89
CA ASP A 257 0.20 -11.86 16.80
C ASP A 257 1.21 -10.72 16.96
N GLU A 258 2.51 -11.04 17.08
CA GLU A 258 3.57 -10.02 17.16
C GLU A 258 3.60 -9.16 15.90
N VAL A 259 3.53 -9.79 14.73
CA VAL A 259 3.53 -9.06 13.45
C VAL A 259 2.24 -8.26 13.28
N ALA A 260 1.08 -8.84 13.58
CA ALA A 260 -0.21 -8.16 13.50
C ALA A 260 -0.26 -6.92 14.39
N LEU A 261 0.15 -7.05 15.67
CA LEU A 261 0.19 -5.94 16.63
C LEU A 261 1.12 -4.82 16.17
N ALA A 262 2.35 -5.16 15.77
CA ALA A 262 3.34 -4.16 15.36
C ALA A 262 2.88 -3.39 14.12
N THR A 263 2.41 -4.10 13.08
CA THR A 263 1.98 -3.47 11.83
C THR A 263 0.68 -2.68 11.97
N SER A 264 -0.26 -3.14 12.81
CA SER A 264 -1.47 -2.39 13.16
C SER A 264 -1.12 -1.11 13.91
N PHE A 265 -0.24 -1.19 14.92
CA PHE A 265 0.23 -0.02 15.65
C PHE A 265 0.92 1.01 14.75
N ASN A 266 1.77 0.53 13.83
CA ASN A 266 2.40 1.41 12.84
C ASN A 266 1.35 2.12 11.99
N ALA A 267 0.36 1.40 11.47
CA ALA A 267 -0.70 1.97 10.66
C ALA A 267 -1.52 3.03 11.45
N LEU A 268 -1.98 2.69 12.65
CA LEU A 268 -2.74 3.61 13.50
C LEU A 268 -1.96 4.90 13.77
N LYS A 269 -0.67 4.76 14.12
CA LYS A 269 0.22 5.90 14.40
C LYS A 269 0.47 6.77 13.18
N LEU A 270 0.80 6.14 12.04
CA LEU A 270 1.21 6.85 10.81
C LEU A 270 0.06 7.65 10.19
N PHE A 271 -1.14 7.10 10.25
CA PHE A 271 -2.32 7.69 9.62
C PHE A 271 -3.25 8.39 10.61
N GLY A 272 -2.87 8.45 11.90
CA GLY A 272 -3.69 9.10 12.93
C GLY A 272 -5.05 8.46 13.11
N LEU A 273 -5.15 7.12 12.97
CA LEU A 273 -6.42 6.40 13.09
C LEU A 273 -6.73 6.12 14.55
N SER A 274 -7.95 6.43 14.95
CA SER A 274 -8.48 6.17 16.30
C SER A 274 -9.16 4.81 16.40
#